data_86c92346e3a72a95c100e8b802b85753
#
_entry.id   86c92346e3a72a95c100e8b802b85753
#
_cell.length_a   1.000
_cell.length_b   1.000
_cell.length_c   1.000
_cell.angle_alpha   90.00
_cell.angle_beta   90.00
_cell.angle_gamma   90.00
#
_symmetry.space_group_name_H-M   'P 1'
#
loop_
_entity.id
_entity.type
_entity.pdbx_description
1 polymer ?
#
loop_
_entity_poly.entity_id
_entity_poly.type
_entity_poly.pdbx_seq_one_letter_code
_entity_poly.pdbx_strand_id
1 'polypeptide(L)'
;MDRWFLIASTLLAAVAGLRGLLILRHGNMSRWTVFWMIAVMACQMGYLAVRGEMRGACPLRSIGEISVFLAWSLTLFYLLVGPVYRISLLGVFTAPVVVIFQGFALLPGRLVSNPEKVMNTTFWGETHSAMSVLAYGALALAAVAGVMFLVLDKQLKEHHLKSGLFRNLPPVRELLVSLERLLWLGMVLLTVGVIAGVLMPLGEDAMAHLIAAVGVWLGYLVLMVTKRVRGITGRRFALGAVALFVLSLGVFAFV
;
A
#
# COMPACT_ATOMS: atom_id res chain seq x y z
N MET A 1 -16.36 -14.54 -13.31
CA MET A 1 -16.85 -13.16 -13.03
C MET A 1 -15.79 -12.34 -12.28
N ASP A 2 -15.08 -12.91 -11.33
CA ASP A 2 -14.05 -12.25 -10.51
C ASP A 2 -12.97 -11.50 -11.31
N ARG A 3 -12.40 -12.13 -12.34
CA ARG A 3 -11.36 -11.52 -13.19
C ARG A 3 -11.80 -10.23 -13.91
N TRP A 4 -13.09 -10.13 -14.27
CA TRP A 4 -13.60 -8.93 -14.94
C TRP A 4 -13.61 -7.71 -14.02
N PHE A 5 -13.94 -7.90 -12.73
CA PHE A 5 -13.82 -6.85 -11.73
C PHE A 5 -12.37 -6.37 -11.58
N LEU A 6 -11.42 -7.31 -11.58
CA LEU A 6 -10.00 -6.97 -11.46
C LEU A 6 -9.47 -6.23 -12.69
N ILE A 7 -9.85 -6.68 -13.90
CA ILE A 7 -9.49 -6.00 -15.15
C ILE A 7 -10.10 -4.60 -15.18
N ALA A 8 -11.39 -4.46 -14.88
CA ALA A 8 -12.06 -3.16 -14.83
C ALA A 8 -11.39 -2.21 -13.83
N SER A 9 -11.09 -2.69 -12.62
CA SER A 9 -10.38 -1.93 -11.59
C SER A 9 -9.00 -1.47 -12.07
N THR A 10 -8.24 -2.34 -12.74
CA THR A 10 -6.90 -2.02 -13.25
C THR A 10 -6.96 -0.95 -14.35
N LEU A 11 -7.92 -1.07 -15.27
CA LEU A 11 -8.13 -0.08 -16.32
C LEU A 11 -8.56 1.28 -15.75
N LEU A 12 -9.47 1.29 -14.78
CA LEU A 12 -9.91 2.51 -14.10
C LEU A 12 -8.73 3.18 -13.36
N ALA A 13 -7.89 2.40 -12.67
CA ALA A 13 -6.69 2.91 -12.00
C ALA A 13 -5.67 3.47 -13.01
N ALA A 14 -5.48 2.81 -14.15
CA ALA A 14 -4.62 3.29 -15.22
C ALA A 14 -5.14 4.63 -15.79
N VAL A 15 -6.44 4.74 -16.05
CA VAL A 15 -7.07 5.99 -16.50
C VAL A 15 -6.92 7.09 -15.45
N ALA A 16 -7.13 6.77 -14.16
CA ALA A 16 -6.94 7.72 -13.06
C ALA A 16 -5.50 8.26 -13.01
N GLY A 17 -4.50 7.37 -13.12
CA GLY A 17 -3.09 7.72 -13.14
C GLY A 17 -2.70 8.57 -14.35
N LEU A 18 -3.09 8.14 -15.56
CA LEU A 18 -2.79 8.86 -16.79
C LEU A 18 -3.43 10.27 -16.82
N ARG A 19 -4.72 10.36 -16.47
CA ARG A 19 -5.39 11.66 -16.37
C ARG A 19 -4.75 12.54 -15.29
N GLY A 20 -4.40 11.97 -14.14
CA GLY A 20 -3.70 12.68 -13.09
C GLY A 20 -2.37 13.27 -13.58
N LEU A 21 -1.56 12.50 -14.31
CA LEU A 21 -0.29 12.95 -14.88
C LEU A 21 -0.48 14.05 -15.93
N LEU A 22 -1.50 13.94 -16.79
CA LEU A 22 -1.81 14.96 -17.80
C LEU A 22 -2.26 16.27 -17.15
N ILE A 23 -3.13 16.19 -16.14
CA ILE A 23 -3.61 17.36 -15.39
C ILE A 23 -2.47 18.04 -14.64
N LEU A 24 -1.51 17.27 -14.10
CA LEU A 24 -0.30 17.81 -13.47
C LEU A 24 0.52 18.68 -14.43
N ARG A 25 0.66 18.28 -15.69
CA ARG A 25 1.37 19.07 -16.70
C ARG A 25 0.68 20.41 -17.00
N HIS A 26 -0.65 20.48 -16.88
CA HIS A 26 -1.45 21.68 -17.15
C HIS A 26 -1.72 22.53 -15.89
N GLY A 27 -1.25 22.12 -14.72
CA GLY A 27 -1.34 22.91 -13.49
C GLY A 27 -2.73 23.01 -12.85
N ASN A 28 -3.70 22.20 -13.28
CA ASN A 28 -5.04 22.19 -12.71
C ASN A 28 -5.21 21.02 -11.71
N MET A 29 -5.72 21.32 -10.52
CA MET A 29 -6.08 20.29 -9.52
C MET A 29 -7.50 19.79 -9.81
N SER A 30 -7.66 18.50 -10.03
CA SER A 30 -8.96 17.89 -10.28
C SER A 30 -9.35 16.92 -9.18
N ARG A 31 -10.52 17.12 -8.58
CA ARG A 31 -11.16 16.16 -7.67
C ARG A 31 -11.61 14.86 -8.38
N TRP A 32 -11.53 14.84 -9.70
CA TRP A 32 -11.87 13.66 -10.52
C TRP A 32 -11.00 12.45 -10.22
N THR A 33 -9.75 12.63 -9.79
CA THR A 33 -8.89 11.52 -9.39
C THR A 33 -9.49 10.75 -8.21
N VAL A 34 -10.08 11.44 -7.23
CA VAL A 34 -10.76 10.80 -6.09
C VAL A 34 -11.97 10.00 -6.58
N PHE A 35 -12.77 10.56 -7.48
CA PHE A 35 -13.92 9.86 -8.05
C PHE A 35 -13.52 8.56 -8.77
N TRP A 36 -12.46 8.61 -9.61
CA TRP A 36 -11.94 7.42 -10.27
C TRP A 36 -11.42 6.38 -9.27
N MET A 37 -10.76 6.81 -8.19
CA MET A 37 -10.27 5.90 -7.17
C MET A 37 -11.40 5.27 -6.33
N ILE A 38 -12.54 5.97 -6.15
CA ILE A 38 -13.75 5.37 -5.57
C ILE A 38 -14.30 4.27 -6.48
N ALA A 39 -14.35 4.48 -7.80
CA ALA A 39 -14.75 3.46 -8.75
C ALA A 39 -13.80 2.25 -8.75
N VAL A 40 -12.48 2.49 -8.67
CA VAL A 40 -11.46 1.44 -8.47
C VAL A 40 -11.77 0.64 -7.20
N MET A 41 -12.03 1.32 -6.08
CA MET A 41 -12.35 0.69 -4.79
C MET A 41 -13.60 -0.18 -4.90
N ALA A 42 -14.67 0.29 -5.56
CA ALA A 42 -15.90 -0.47 -5.75
C ALA A 42 -15.65 -1.77 -6.54
N CYS A 43 -14.87 -1.71 -7.62
CA CYS A 43 -14.49 -2.89 -8.40
C CYS A 43 -13.61 -3.86 -7.58
N GLN A 44 -12.66 -3.35 -6.79
CA GLN A 44 -11.84 -4.16 -5.90
C GLN A 44 -12.69 -4.88 -4.85
N MET A 45 -13.66 -4.18 -4.24
CA MET A 45 -14.62 -4.78 -3.31
C MET A 45 -15.44 -5.89 -3.97
N GLY A 46 -15.93 -5.65 -5.19
CA GLY A 46 -16.64 -6.69 -5.97
C GLY A 46 -15.79 -7.92 -6.22
N TYR A 47 -14.51 -7.74 -6.58
CA TYR A 47 -13.57 -8.87 -6.73
C TYR A 47 -13.39 -9.64 -5.43
N LEU A 48 -13.11 -8.93 -4.32
CA LEU A 48 -12.86 -9.55 -3.02
C LEU A 48 -14.10 -10.26 -2.47
N ALA A 49 -15.30 -9.69 -2.67
CA ALA A 49 -16.56 -10.31 -2.26
C ALA A 49 -16.79 -11.63 -3.01
N VAL A 50 -16.73 -11.61 -4.34
CA VAL A 50 -16.93 -12.83 -5.16
C VAL A 50 -15.89 -13.90 -4.81
N ARG A 51 -14.63 -13.51 -4.62
CA ARG A 51 -13.57 -14.45 -4.24
C ARG A 51 -13.76 -14.99 -2.82
N GLY A 52 -14.16 -14.14 -1.88
CA GLY A 52 -14.45 -14.52 -0.49
C GLY A 52 -15.61 -15.52 -0.40
N GLU A 53 -16.71 -15.26 -1.12
CA GLU A 53 -17.85 -16.19 -1.20
C GLU A 53 -17.45 -17.54 -1.79
N MET A 54 -16.69 -17.55 -2.89
CA MET A 54 -16.21 -18.79 -3.52
C MET A 54 -15.31 -19.63 -2.61
N ARG A 55 -14.67 -19.03 -1.61
CA ARG A 55 -13.71 -19.70 -0.72
C ARG A 55 -14.22 -19.92 0.69
N GLY A 56 -15.32 -19.28 1.07
CA GLY A 56 -15.84 -19.30 2.45
C GLY A 56 -14.86 -18.73 3.50
N ALA A 57 -13.86 -17.92 3.05
CA ALA A 57 -12.82 -17.36 3.89
C ALA A 57 -12.18 -16.12 3.22
N CYS A 58 -11.33 -15.39 3.95
CA CYS A 58 -10.61 -14.26 3.39
C CYS A 58 -9.73 -14.69 2.19
N PRO A 59 -9.81 -14.02 1.01
CA PRO A 59 -9.09 -14.40 -0.20
C PRO A 59 -7.62 -13.94 -0.15
N LEU A 60 -6.80 -14.59 0.69
CA LEU A 60 -5.37 -14.29 0.91
C LEU A 60 -4.49 -15.55 0.75
N ARG A 61 -4.89 -16.48 -0.12
CA ARG A 61 -4.24 -17.80 -0.26
C ARG A 61 -3.25 -17.90 -1.42
N SER A 62 -3.26 -16.94 -2.33
CA SER A 62 -2.30 -16.87 -3.43
C SER A 62 -1.62 -15.51 -3.42
N ILE A 63 -0.39 -15.48 -3.93
CA ILE A 63 0.38 -14.22 -4.04
C ILE A 63 -0.36 -13.17 -4.89
N GLY A 64 -1.17 -13.60 -5.85
CA GLY A 64 -2.02 -12.71 -6.65
C GLY A 64 -3.17 -12.13 -5.82
N GLU A 65 -3.84 -12.94 -4.98
CA GLU A 65 -4.89 -12.46 -4.08
C GLU A 65 -4.34 -11.48 -3.02
N ILE A 66 -3.18 -11.79 -2.45
CA ILE A 66 -2.46 -10.90 -1.54
C ILE A 66 -2.16 -9.56 -2.24
N SER A 67 -1.69 -9.59 -3.50
CA SER A 67 -1.43 -8.38 -4.28
C SER A 67 -2.68 -7.55 -4.56
N VAL A 68 -3.83 -8.18 -4.83
CA VAL A 68 -5.11 -7.46 -5.00
C VAL A 68 -5.58 -6.86 -3.67
N PHE A 69 -5.48 -7.60 -2.57
CA PHE A 69 -5.84 -7.09 -1.25
C PHE A 69 -4.92 -5.94 -0.83
N LEU A 70 -3.62 -6.02 -1.16
CA LEU A 70 -2.68 -4.94 -0.94
C LEU A 70 -3.04 -3.69 -1.77
N ALA A 71 -3.41 -3.85 -3.04
CA ALA A 71 -3.90 -2.76 -3.87
C ALA A 71 -5.20 -2.15 -3.31
N TRP A 72 -6.10 -2.98 -2.79
CA TRP A 72 -7.34 -2.54 -2.14
C TRP A 72 -7.05 -1.75 -0.86
N SER A 73 -6.19 -2.26 0.03
CA SER A 73 -5.84 -1.57 1.27
C SER A 73 -5.11 -0.25 1.00
N LEU A 74 -4.24 -0.20 -0.01
CA LEU A 74 -3.60 1.03 -0.46
C LEU A 74 -4.64 2.06 -0.95
N THR A 75 -5.62 1.62 -1.74
CA THR A 75 -6.72 2.47 -2.23
C THR A 75 -7.58 2.95 -1.07
N LEU A 76 -7.89 2.09 -0.10
CA LEU A 76 -8.64 2.41 1.10
C LEU A 76 -7.96 3.53 1.89
N PHE A 77 -6.68 3.36 2.22
CA PHE A 77 -5.94 4.39 2.99
C PHE A 77 -5.78 5.68 2.19
N TYR A 78 -5.60 5.61 0.88
CA TYR A 78 -5.61 6.79 0.03
C TYR A 78 -6.96 7.55 0.14
N LEU A 79 -8.08 6.86 0.07
CA LEU A 79 -9.40 7.48 0.15
C LEU A 79 -9.71 8.06 1.55
N LEU A 80 -9.17 7.45 2.60
CA LEU A 80 -9.30 7.95 3.97
C LEU A 80 -8.42 9.19 4.22
N VAL A 81 -7.19 9.17 3.74
CA VAL A 81 -6.17 10.19 4.04
C VAL A 81 -6.17 11.31 3.00
N GLY A 82 -6.29 10.99 1.73
CA GLY A 82 -6.16 11.93 0.62
C GLY A 82 -7.12 13.12 0.67
N PRO A 83 -8.43 12.94 0.88
CA PRO A 83 -9.40 14.03 0.96
C PRO A 83 -9.21 14.93 2.18
N VAL A 84 -8.83 14.35 3.34
CA VAL A 84 -8.65 15.05 4.62
C VAL A 84 -7.51 16.05 4.53
N TYR A 85 -6.44 15.71 3.83
CA TYR A 85 -5.24 16.55 3.72
C TYR A 85 -5.17 17.37 2.42
N ARG A 86 -6.26 17.40 1.61
CA ARG A 86 -6.28 18.05 0.29
C ARG A 86 -5.15 17.58 -0.63
N ILE A 87 -4.61 16.38 -0.40
CA ILE A 87 -3.51 15.80 -1.16
C ILE A 87 -4.08 15.10 -2.40
N SER A 88 -4.69 15.85 -3.31
CA SER A 88 -5.18 15.28 -4.57
C SER A 88 -4.04 14.70 -5.42
N LEU A 89 -2.82 15.20 -5.20
CA LEU A 89 -1.62 14.72 -5.85
C LEU A 89 -1.21 13.31 -5.42
N LEU A 90 -1.48 12.93 -4.17
CA LEU A 90 -1.17 11.59 -3.66
C LEU A 90 -1.85 10.50 -4.51
N GLY A 91 -3.06 10.77 -5.02
CA GLY A 91 -3.78 9.86 -5.90
C GLY A 91 -3.06 9.60 -7.23
N VAL A 92 -2.38 10.61 -7.78
CA VAL A 92 -1.61 10.48 -9.02
C VAL A 92 -0.42 9.54 -8.85
N PHE A 93 0.20 9.54 -7.67
CA PHE A 93 1.29 8.61 -7.33
C PHE A 93 0.78 7.26 -6.87
N THR A 94 -0.40 7.19 -6.23
CA THR A 94 -1.00 5.94 -5.74
C THR A 94 -1.55 5.08 -6.89
N ALA A 95 -2.20 5.69 -7.88
CA ALA A 95 -2.83 4.96 -8.97
C ALA A 95 -1.85 4.06 -9.76
N PRO A 96 -0.62 4.49 -10.15
CA PRO A 96 0.35 3.61 -10.79
C PRO A 96 0.77 2.42 -9.92
N VAL A 97 0.89 2.61 -8.60
CA VAL A 97 1.23 1.52 -7.66
C VAL A 97 0.10 0.49 -7.60
N VAL A 98 -1.16 0.95 -7.57
CA VAL A 98 -2.34 0.07 -7.66
C VAL A 98 -2.32 -0.72 -8.96
N VAL A 99 -2.02 -0.08 -10.09
CA VAL A 99 -1.90 -0.76 -11.40
C VAL A 99 -0.81 -1.82 -11.38
N ILE A 100 0.35 -1.55 -10.75
CA ILE A 100 1.45 -2.53 -10.64
C ILE A 100 1.00 -3.76 -9.85
N PHE A 101 0.39 -3.59 -8.67
CA PHE A 101 -0.06 -4.71 -7.85
C PHE A 101 -1.17 -5.52 -8.52
N GLN A 102 -2.15 -4.87 -9.13
CA GLN A 102 -3.24 -5.56 -9.83
C GLN A 102 -2.75 -6.19 -11.13
N GLY A 103 -1.86 -5.53 -11.87
CA GLY A 103 -1.23 -6.06 -13.07
C GLY A 103 -0.41 -7.31 -12.76
N PHE A 104 0.33 -7.32 -11.65
CA PHE A 104 1.03 -8.52 -11.17
C PHE A 104 0.06 -9.67 -10.87
N ALA A 105 -1.08 -9.38 -10.22
CA ALA A 105 -2.09 -10.40 -9.95
C ALA A 105 -2.73 -10.99 -11.23
N LEU A 106 -2.83 -10.18 -12.29
CA LEU A 106 -3.38 -10.62 -13.58
C LEU A 106 -2.43 -11.54 -14.38
N LEU A 107 -1.15 -11.63 -13.98
CA LEU A 107 -0.20 -12.54 -14.64
C LEU A 107 -0.66 -14.01 -14.53
N PRO A 108 -0.39 -14.84 -15.55
CA PRO A 108 -0.74 -16.26 -15.54
C PRO A 108 -0.21 -16.97 -14.30
N GLY A 109 -1.02 -17.83 -13.69
CA GLY A 109 -0.62 -18.65 -12.54
C GLY A 109 -0.65 -17.95 -11.18
N ARG A 110 -0.75 -16.61 -11.10
CA ARG A 110 -0.68 -15.87 -9.83
C ARG A 110 -1.96 -15.94 -8.99
N LEU A 111 -3.11 -16.16 -9.62
CA LEU A 111 -4.42 -16.32 -8.97
C LEU A 111 -4.78 -17.78 -8.70
N VAL A 112 -3.90 -18.72 -9.02
CA VAL A 112 -4.09 -20.16 -8.74
C VAL A 112 -3.72 -20.39 -7.28
N SER A 113 -4.68 -20.88 -6.50
CA SER A 113 -4.43 -21.24 -5.11
C SER A 113 -3.89 -22.66 -5.03
N ASN A 114 -2.95 -22.88 -4.13
CA ASN A 114 -2.53 -24.23 -3.77
C ASN A 114 -3.65 -24.91 -2.95
N PRO A 115 -4.28 -26.00 -3.43
CA PRO A 115 -5.38 -26.64 -2.73
C PRO A 115 -4.97 -27.22 -1.35
N GLU A 116 -3.69 -27.52 -1.15
CA GLU A 116 -3.18 -28.06 0.13
C GLU A 116 -3.19 -27.01 1.28
N LYS A 117 -3.15 -25.72 0.96
CA LYS A 117 -3.27 -24.63 1.94
C LYS A 117 -4.72 -24.40 2.44
N VAL A 118 -5.69 -25.21 1.97
CA VAL A 118 -7.12 -25.00 2.23
C VAL A 118 -7.55 -25.44 3.62
N MET A 119 -6.77 -26.25 4.34
CA MET A 119 -7.34 -27.13 5.37
C MET A 119 -7.39 -26.64 6.81
N ASN A 120 -6.79 -25.54 7.21
CA ASN A 120 -6.96 -25.07 8.59
C ASN A 120 -6.81 -23.54 8.73
N THR A 121 -7.83 -22.80 8.34
CA THR A 121 -7.89 -21.37 8.70
C THR A 121 -8.34 -21.24 10.16
N THR A 122 -7.39 -20.98 11.03
CA THR A 122 -7.70 -20.59 12.41
C THR A 122 -8.04 -19.09 12.44
N PHE A 123 -8.86 -18.67 13.40
CA PHE A 123 -9.15 -17.25 13.63
C PHE A 123 -7.87 -16.40 13.68
N TRP A 124 -6.82 -16.87 14.35
CA TRP A 124 -5.55 -16.17 14.46
C TRP A 124 -4.80 -16.08 13.12
N GLY A 125 -4.85 -17.15 12.31
CA GLY A 125 -4.23 -17.15 10.98
C GLY A 125 -4.90 -16.17 10.02
N GLU A 126 -6.23 -16.10 10.00
CA GLU A 126 -6.96 -15.12 9.19
C GLU A 126 -6.71 -13.70 9.68
N THR A 127 -6.69 -13.47 10.99
CA THR A 127 -6.38 -12.16 11.59
C THR A 127 -4.95 -11.73 11.26
N HIS A 128 -3.97 -12.64 11.38
CA HIS A 128 -2.58 -12.36 11.00
C HIS A 128 -2.48 -11.92 9.54
N SER A 129 -3.05 -12.70 8.62
CA SER A 129 -2.98 -12.44 7.19
C SER A 129 -3.66 -11.12 6.83
N ALA A 130 -4.89 -10.90 7.32
CA ALA A 130 -5.66 -9.70 7.02
C ALA A 130 -5.00 -8.42 7.58
N MET A 131 -4.59 -8.44 8.86
CA MET A 131 -3.97 -7.29 9.52
C MET A 131 -2.59 -6.99 8.95
N SER A 132 -1.80 -8.02 8.63
CA SER A 132 -0.50 -7.83 7.99
C SER A 132 -0.64 -7.17 6.63
N VAL A 133 -1.49 -7.69 5.73
CA VAL A 133 -1.65 -7.10 4.39
C VAL A 133 -2.28 -5.71 4.48
N LEU A 134 -3.21 -5.48 5.41
CA LEU A 134 -3.76 -4.15 5.66
C LEU A 134 -2.65 -3.18 6.14
N ALA A 135 -1.76 -3.62 7.04
CA ALA A 135 -0.60 -2.85 7.46
C ALA A 135 0.30 -2.47 6.27
N TYR A 136 0.58 -3.43 5.39
CA TYR A 136 1.36 -3.16 4.17
C TYR A 136 0.70 -2.15 3.25
N GLY A 137 -0.62 -2.07 3.19
CA GLY A 137 -1.33 -1.01 2.46
C GLY A 137 -1.06 0.39 3.03
N ALA A 138 -1.07 0.55 4.36
CA ALA A 138 -0.72 1.80 5.01
C ALA A 138 0.77 2.16 4.80
N LEU A 139 1.67 1.16 4.91
CA LEU A 139 3.11 1.33 4.68
C LEU A 139 3.42 1.64 3.21
N ALA A 140 2.68 1.04 2.26
CA ALA A 140 2.76 1.37 0.83
C ALA A 140 2.39 2.83 0.57
N LEU A 141 1.29 3.30 1.16
CA LEU A 141 0.89 4.70 1.02
C LEU A 141 1.90 5.64 1.69
N ALA A 142 2.50 5.24 2.82
CA ALA A 142 3.61 5.96 3.43
C ALA A 142 4.83 6.04 2.50
N ALA A 143 5.18 4.93 1.83
CA ALA A 143 6.26 4.91 0.85
C ALA A 143 5.95 5.82 -0.35
N VAL A 144 4.72 5.80 -0.86
CA VAL A 144 4.26 6.71 -1.92
C VAL A 144 4.40 8.18 -1.50
N ALA A 145 3.95 8.53 -0.27
CA ALA A 145 4.13 9.87 0.28
C ALA A 145 5.63 10.24 0.43
N GLY A 146 6.46 9.26 0.79
CA GLY A 146 7.92 9.40 0.85
C GLY A 146 8.54 9.69 -0.51
N VAL A 147 8.18 8.95 -1.56
CA VAL A 147 8.63 9.22 -2.94
C VAL A 147 8.20 10.60 -3.39
N MET A 148 6.94 10.96 -3.15
CA MET A 148 6.42 12.29 -3.49
C MET A 148 7.21 13.39 -2.78
N PHE A 149 7.52 13.21 -1.47
CA PHE A 149 8.38 14.14 -0.72
C PHE A 149 9.77 14.26 -1.34
N LEU A 150 10.40 13.13 -1.72
CA LEU A 150 11.75 13.13 -2.31
C LEU A 150 11.80 13.84 -3.67
N VAL A 151 10.78 13.63 -4.51
CA VAL A 151 10.64 14.34 -5.80
C VAL A 151 10.53 15.85 -5.57
N LEU A 152 9.74 16.24 -4.57
CA LEU A 152 9.54 17.63 -4.21
C LEU A 152 10.80 18.30 -3.65
N ASP A 153 11.47 17.63 -2.71
CA ASP A 153 12.72 18.12 -2.11
C ASP A 153 13.80 18.33 -3.18
N LYS A 154 13.86 17.44 -4.19
CA LYS A 154 14.76 17.57 -5.32
C LYS A 154 14.44 18.80 -6.18
N GLN A 155 13.17 18.99 -6.56
CA GLN A 155 12.74 20.12 -7.39
C GLN A 155 12.96 21.48 -6.70
N LEU A 156 12.72 21.52 -5.37
CA LEU A 156 13.01 22.71 -4.56
C LEU A 156 14.49 23.10 -4.62
N LYS A 157 15.38 22.11 -4.50
CA LYS A 157 16.84 22.36 -4.53
C LYS A 157 17.35 22.78 -5.91
N GLU A 158 16.72 22.30 -6.97
CA GLU A 158 17.08 22.63 -8.34
C GLU A 158 16.42 23.95 -8.83
N HIS A 159 15.74 24.69 -7.96
CA HIS A 159 15.04 25.94 -8.28
C HIS A 159 14.05 25.84 -9.46
N HIS A 160 13.56 24.64 -9.78
CA HIS A 160 12.58 24.42 -10.85
C HIS A 160 11.16 24.80 -10.40
N LEU A 161 10.99 26.03 -9.87
CA LEU A 161 9.74 26.55 -9.28
C LEU A 161 8.62 26.80 -10.32
N LYS A 162 8.94 26.75 -11.62
CA LYS A 162 8.00 27.02 -12.71
C LYS A 162 7.24 25.77 -13.20
N SER A 163 7.56 24.57 -12.70
CA SER A 163 6.82 23.36 -13.10
C SER A 163 5.40 23.37 -12.54
N GLY A 164 4.41 22.95 -13.35
CA GLY A 164 3.01 22.86 -12.93
C GLY A 164 2.80 21.99 -11.68
N LEU A 165 3.76 21.10 -11.40
CA LEU A 165 3.84 20.31 -10.17
C LEU A 165 3.91 21.22 -8.93
N PHE A 166 4.73 22.27 -8.98
CA PHE A 166 5.02 23.13 -7.82
C PHE A 166 3.84 24.00 -7.39
N ARG A 167 3.02 24.40 -8.36
CA ARG A 167 1.91 25.34 -8.14
C ARG A 167 0.76 24.74 -7.31
N ASN A 168 0.69 23.40 -7.24
CA ASN A 168 -0.44 22.66 -6.66
C ASN A 168 -0.05 21.71 -5.53
N LEU A 169 1.20 21.78 -5.03
CA LEU A 169 1.69 20.87 -4.02
C LEU A 169 1.31 21.33 -2.61
N PRO A 170 0.94 20.38 -1.74
CA PRO A 170 0.86 20.67 -0.32
C PRO A 170 2.24 21.07 0.21
N PRO A 171 2.29 21.86 1.29
CA PRO A 171 3.55 22.19 1.94
C PRO A 171 4.36 20.91 2.24
N VAL A 172 5.65 20.92 1.93
CA VAL A 172 6.57 19.76 2.14
C VAL A 172 6.47 19.20 3.57
N ARG A 173 6.15 20.08 4.53
CA ARG A 173 5.92 19.70 5.92
C ARG A 173 4.69 18.81 6.11
N GLU A 174 3.60 19.08 5.40
CA GLU A 174 2.37 18.26 5.49
C GLU A 174 2.58 16.84 4.97
N LEU A 175 3.41 16.69 3.93
CA LEU A 175 3.78 15.37 3.41
C LEU A 175 4.58 14.55 4.43
N LEU A 176 5.51 15.18 5.15
CA LEU A 176 6.26 14.50 6.21
C LEU A 176 5.35 14.10 7.38
N VAL A 177 4.41 14.95 7.76
CA VAL A 177 3.44 14.64 8.82
C VAL A 177 2.53 13.49 8.38
N SER A 178 2.08 13.48 7.13
CA SER A 178 1.26 12.41 6.58
C SER A 178 2.03 11.09 6.50
N LEU A 179 3.28 11.12 6.05
CA LEU A 179 4.19 9.99 6.05
C LEU A 179 4.33 9.39 7.47
N GLU A 180 4.60 10.22 8.47
CA GLU A 180 4.76 9.78 9.85
C GLU A 180 3.48 9.15 10.41
N ARG A 181 2.31 9.76 10.17
CA ARG A 181 1.01 9.22 10.61
C ARG A 181 0.68 7.89 9.95
N LEU A 182 0.95 7.76 8.66
CA LEU A 182 0.75 6.50 7.93
C LEU A 182 1.69 5.40 8.42
N LEU A 183 2.94 5.73 8.75
CA LEU A 183 3.86 4.77 9.36
C LEU A 183 3.36 4.33 10.74
N TRP A 184 2.86 5.24 11.58
CA TRP A 184 2.26 4.87 12.87
C TRP A 184 1.06 3.95 12.70
N LEU A 185 0.16 4.27 11.77
CA LEU A 185 -1.00 3.43 11.47
C LEU A 185 -0.57 2.04 11.00
N GLY A 186 0.38 1.98 10.04
CA GLY A 186 0.94 0.73 9.55
C GLY A 186 1.59 -0.09 10.67
N MET A 187 2.35 0.56 11.57
CA MET A 187 2.97 -0.09 12.71
C MET A 187 1.95 -0.68 13.71
N VAL A 188 0.87 0.04 14.00
CA VAL A 188 -0.19 -0.48 14.89
C VAL A 188 -0.83 -1.71 14.27
N LEU A 189 -1.21 -1.66 12.99
CA LEU A 189 -1.80 -2.80 12.28
C LEU A 189 -0.82 -3.98 12.19
N LEU A 190 0.45 -3.70 11.88
CA LEU A 190 1.49 -4.74 11.81
C LEU A 190 1.74 -5.38 13.18
N THR A 191 1.67 -4.61 14.27
CA THR A 191 1.79 -5.14 15.63
C THR A 191 0.66 -6.12 15.92
N VAL A 192 -0.59 -5.79 15.57
CA VAL A 192 -1.72 -6.71 15.71
C VAL A 192 -1.50 -7.96 14.86
N GLY A 193 -1.03 -7.78 13.61
CA GLY A 193 -0.70 -8.90 12.73
C GLY A 193 0.38 -9.82 13.30
N VAL A 194 1.48 -9.26 13.83
CA VAL A 194 2.57 -10.04 14.45
C VAL A 194 2.08 -10.79 15.71
N ILE A 195 1.32 -10.12 16.58
CA ILE A 195 0.75 -10.77 17.78
C ILE A 195 -0.15 -11.94 17.37
N ALA A 196 -1.05 -11.75 16.40
CA ALA A 196 -1.90 -12.82 15.89
C ALA A 196 -1.07 -13.97 15.29
N GLY A 197 0.04 -13.65 14.59
CA GLY A 197 0.96 -14.64 14.05
C GLY A 197 1.66 -15.49 15.12
N VAL A 198 2.01 -14.90 16.26
CA VAL A 198 2.59 -15.64 17.40
C VAL A 198 1.58 -16.56 18.07
N LEU A 199 0.29 -16.16 18.06
CA LEU A 199 -0.79 -16.93 18.69
C LEU A 199 -1.34 -18.07 17.80
N MET A 200 -0.98 -18.10 16.51
CA MET A 200 -1.41 -19.21 15.65
C MET A 200 -0.51 -20.44 15.84
N PRO A 201 -1.04 -21.66 15.61
CA PRO A 201 -0.21 -22.87 15.63
C PRO A 201 0.81 -22.80 14.49
N LEU A 202 2.10 -22.81 14.87
CA LEU A 202 3.22 -22.62 13.94
C LEU A 202 3.63 -23.97 13.34
N GLY A 203 3.52 -24.09 11.99
CA GLY A 203 4.25 -25.08 11.22
C GLY A 203 5.67 -24.59 10.90
N GLU A 204 6.56 -25.47 10.41
CA GLU A 204 7.96 -25.11 10.11
C GLU A 204 8.07 -23.97 9.08
N ASP A 205 7.24 -23.96 8.04
CA ASP A 205 7.20 -22.91 7.01
C ASP A 205 6.68 -21.57 7.57
N ALA A 206 5.73 -21.61 8.51
CA ALA A 206 5.17 -20.41 9.14
C ALA A 206 6.18 -19.66 10.03
N MET A 207 7.17 -20.37 10.59
CA MET A 207 8.19 -19.77 11.44
C MET A 207 9.09 -18.82 10.65
N ALA A 208 9.55 -19.19 9.44
CA ALA A 208 10.38 -18.34 8.61
C ALA A 208 9.66 -17.05 8.23
N HIS A 209 8.39 -17.15 7.86
CA HIS A 209 7.55 -16.01 7.54
C HIS A 209 7.34 -15.08 8.75
N LEU A 210 7.11 -15.64 9.94
CA LEU A 210 6.94 -14.87 11.17
C LEU A 210 8.22 -14.13 11.57
N ILE A 211 9.40 -14.78 11.47
CA ILE A 211 10.69 -14.16 11.75
C ILE A 211 10.92 -12.98 10.78
N ALA A 212 10.60 -13.16 9.49
CA ALA A 212 10.71 -12.11 8.50
C ALA A 212 9.76 -10.92 8.81
N ALA A 213 8.51 -11.20 9.22
CA ALA A 213 7.54 -10.18 9.61
C ALA A 213 7.99 -9.39 10.86
N VAL A 214 8.55 -10.07 11.87
CA VAL A 214 9.16 -9.43 13.05
C VAL A 214 10.36 -8.57 12.66
N GLY A 215 11.20 -9.04 11.72
CA GLY A 215 12.32 -8.27 11.18
C GLY A 215 11.88 -6.97 10.54
N VAL A 216 10.82 -7.00 9.72
CA VAL A 216 10.20 -5.81 9.13
C VAL A 216 9.66 -4.87 10.22
N TRP A 217 8.93 -5.40 11.20
CA TRP A 217 8.39 -4.64 12.32
C TRP A 217 9.50 -3.91 13.09
N LEU A 218 10.61 -4.61 13.41
CA LEU A 218 11.78 -4.02 14.06
C LEU A 218 12.42 -2.93 13.20
N GLY A 219 12.54 -3.14 11.89
CA GLY A 219 13.08 -2.15 10.95
C GLY A 219 12.31 -0.83 10.99
N TYR A 220 10.98 -0.89 10.93
CA TYR A 220 10.14 0.30 11.04
C TYR A 220 10.18 0.91 12.44
N LEU A 221 10.20 0.11 13.49
CA LEU A 221 10.35 0.60 14.87
C LEU A 221 11.65 1.40 15.02
N VAL A 222 12.78 0.85 14.54
CA VAL A 222 14.09 1.54 14.57
C VAL A 222 14.04 2.85 13.78
N LEU A 223 13.42 2.86 12.60
CA LEU A 223 13.27 4.08 11.80
C LEU A 223 12.49 5.16 12.57
N MET A 224 11.36 4.79 13.19
CA MET A 224 10.49 5.69 13.92
C MET A 224 11.18 6.24 15.20
N VAL A 225 11.82 5.36 15.97
CA VAL A 225 12.58 5.73 17.17
C VAL A 225 13.75 6.64 16.79
N THR A 226 14.49 6.31 15.74
CA THR A 226 15.63 7.14 15.27
C THR A 226 15.14 8.52 14.85
N LYS A 227 13.98 8.60 14.17
CA LYS A 227 13.36 9.89 13.84
C LYS A 227 13.04 10.70 15.09
N ARG A 228 12.50 10.07 16.12
CA ARG A 228 12.06 10.74 17.36
C ARG A 228 13.24 11.18 18.23
N VAL A 229 14.26 10.30 18.39
CA VAL A 229 15.37 10.50 19.32
C VAL A 229 16.49 11.34 18.69
N ARG A 230 16.89 11.03 17.45
CA ARG A 230 18.01 11.68 16.77
C ARG A 230 17.61 12.83 15.84
N GLY A 231 16.33 13.05 15.62
CA GLY A 231 15.84 14.15 14.77
C GLY A 231 16.36 14.05 13.32
N ILE A 232 16.40 12.84 12.72
CA ILE A 232 16.89 12.66 11.35
C ILE A 232 16.15 13.56 10.36
N THR A 233 16.86 14.02 9.33
CA THR A 233 16.32 14.90 8.31
C THR A 233 15.13 14.24 7.57
N GLY A 234 14.15 15.03 7.12
CA GLY A 234 12.99 14.53 6.39
C GLY A 234 13.36 13.67 5.17
N ARG A 235 14.46 14.03 4.46
CA ARG A 235 14.95 13.25 3.32
C ARG A 235 15.43 11.84 3.73
N ARG A 236 16.21 11.73 4.81
CA ARG A 236 16.69 10.42 5.30
C ARG A 236 15.53 9.57 5.81
N PHE A 237 14.56 10.20 6.47
CA PHE A 237 13.36 9.53 6.95
C PHE A 237 12.51 8.97 5.79
N ALA A 238 12.26 9.79 4.77
CA ALA A 238 11.52 9.37 3.58
C ALA A 238 12.24 8.26 2.80
N LEU A 239 13.57 8.37 2.61
CA LEU A 239 14.38 7.31 1.99
C LEU A 239 14.31 6.01 2.79
N GLY A 240 14.41 6.09 4.13
CA GLY A 240 14.31 4.92 5.01
C GLY A 240 12.93 4.25 4.89
N ALA A 241 11.84 5.02 4.86
CA ALA A 241 10.49 4.48 4.71
C ALA A 241 10.30 3.77 3.37
N VAL A 242 10.77 4.37 2.26
CA VAL A 242 10.69 3.77 0.91
C VAL A 242 11.55 2.50 0.83
N ALA A 243 12.81 2.56 1.31
CA ALA A 243 13.71 1.42 1.27
C ALA A 243 13.19 0.24 2.10
N LEU A 244 12.71 0.50 3.32
CA LEU A 244 12.10 -0.52 4.16
C LEU A 244 10.85 -1.13 3.51
N PHE A 245 10.03 -0.33 2.86
CA PHE A 245 8.86 -0.87 2.15
C PHE A 245 9.26 -1.81 1.01
N VAL A 246 10.21 -1.41 0.17
CA VAL A 246 10.70 -2.26 -0.93
C VAL A 246 11.31 -3.55 -0.38
N LEU A 247 12.14 -3.46 0.66
CA LEU A 247 12.74 -4.65 1.31
C LEU A 247 11.66 -5.55 1.94
N SER A 248 10.65 -4.96 2.56
CA SER A 248 9.58 -5.70 3.21
C SER A 248 8.69 -6.50 2.24
N LEU A 249 8.64 -6.11 0.96
CA LEU A 249 7.96 -6.93 -0.06
C LEU A 249 8.61 -8.31 -0.24
N GLY A 250 9.89 -8.44 0.13
CA GLY A 250 10.59 -9.74 0.15
C GLY A 250 9.97 -10.77 1.12
N VAL A 251 9.21 -10.33 2.14
CA VAL A 251 8.50 -11.24 3.05
C VAL A 251 7.49 -12.11 2.31
N PHE A 252 6.87 -11.56 1.25
CA PHE A 252 5.93 -12.34 0.42
C PHE A 252 6.59 -13.42 -0.43
N ALA A 253 7.91 -13.47 -0.51
CA ALA A 253 8.62 -14.59 -1.16
C ALA A 253 8.58 -15.88 -0.31
N PHE A 254 8.23 -15.78 0.99
CA PHE A 254 8.10 -16.91 1.91
C PHE A 254 6.63 -17.37 2.08
N VAL A 255 5.71 -16.82 1.30
CA VAL A 255 4.27 -17.18 1.28
C VAL A 255 3.96 -18.07 0.09
#